data_cec1ceee7b99777abe5a16b58b81a46d
#
_entry.id   cec1ceee7b99777abe5a16b58b81a46d
#
_cell.length_a   1.000
_cell.length_b   1.000
_cell.length_c   1.000
_cell.angle_alpha   90.00
_cell.angle_beta   90.00
_cell.angle_gamma   90.00
#
_symmetry.space_group_name_H-M   'P 1'
#
loop_
_entity.id
_entity.type
_entity.pdbx_description
1 polymer ?
#
loop_
_entity_poly.entity_id
_entity_poly.type
_entity_poly.pdbx_seq_one_letter_code
_entity_poly.pdbx_strand_id
1 'polypeptide(L)'
;MSYIMNQKYTLALPLYRMEQEFKRLGFEISRQNLSNWIIKGANLLKPIYEQIKLSLLNETLLHADETVLEVLHEPGKEAGSKSYVWVYRTSKYNTHPAVLYEYTLGRSGDYAKKFLEDWKGTYLHCDGYTGYKKLMDKTLCGCLVHAKRKFYEAYEVNRSNEYAKQGETYLRKLFRLEDKADESGLTLEKRLEMRKTNSKQVLDEFYSWISQIESKILPKSLMGKAITYAINQKEYLENFLKDARIQLSNNLAEQSVKPFVIGRSNWLFANTPNGANASTLIYSIIQSAILNNLIPQKYLTFVFDTIQSGGDASLLVPWSDEIPESCKNKKS
;
A
#
# COMPACT_ATOMS: atom_id res chain seq x y z
N MET A 1 -7.87 -10.29 -23.84
CA MET A 1 -8.07 -9.66 -22.52
C MET A 1 -6.75 -9.24 -21.85
N SER A 2 -5.75 -10.09 -21.75
CA SER A 2 -4.43 -9.82 -21.13
C SER A 2 -3.76 -8.53 -21.62
N TYR A 3 -3.72 -8.32 -22.95
CA TYR A 3 -3.17 -7.09 -23.53
C TYR A 3 -3.86 -5.83 -23.02
N ILE A 4 -5.20 -5.76 -23.08
CA ILE A 4 -5.98 -4.59 -22.66
C ILE A 4 -5.77 -4.30 -21.16
N MET A 5 -5.76 -5.34 -20.33
CA MET A 5 -5.50 -5.21 -18.90
C MET A 5 -4.08 -4.70 -18.63
N ASN A 6 -3.08 -5.25 -19.31
CA ASN A 6 -1.71 -4.78 -19.18
C ASN A 6 -1.57 -3.31 -19.59
N GLN A 7 -2.14 -2.91 -20.73
CA GLN A 7 -2.12 -1.52 -21.18
C GLN A 7 -2.76 -0.57 -20.16
N LYS A 8 -3.91 -0.95 -19.59
CA LYS A 8 -4.63 -0.08 -18.66
C LYS A 8 -3.98 -0.04 -17.27
N TYR A 9 -3.59 -1.18 -16.70
CA TYR A 9 -3.24 -1.27 -15.29
C TYR A 9 -1.73 -1.34 -15.03
N THR A 10 -0.92 -1.70 -16.03
CA THR A 10 0.55 -1.64 -15.96
C THR A 10 1.08 -0.36 -16.59
N LEU A 11 0.58 0.01 -17.77
CA LEU A 11 1.05 1.17 -18.53
C LEU A 11 0.16 2.41 -18.34
N ALA A 12 -0.87 2.33 -17.50
CA ALA A 12 -1.79 3.41 -17.17
C ALA A 12 -2.52 4.03 -18.38
N LEU A 13 -2.69 3.28 -19.49
CA LEU A 13 -3.32 3.77 -20.72
C LEU A 13 -4.85 3.79 -20.57
N PRO A 14 -5.54 4.94 -20.71
CA PRO A 14 -7.00 5.01 -20.66
C PRO A 14 -7.66 4.25 -21.84
N LEU A 15 -8.83 3.65 -21.59
CA LEU A 15 -9.58 2.92 -22.63
C LEU A 15 -9.91 3.79 -23.85
N TYR A 16 -10.15 5.10 -23.63
CA TYR A 16 -10.37 6.04 -24.73
C TYR A 16 -9.17 6.10 -25.69
N ARG A 17 -7.94 6.13 -25.15
CA ARG A 17 -6.74 6.14 -26.01
C ARG A 17 -6.55 4.83 -26.74
N MET A 18 -6.89 3.70 -26.11
CA MET A 18 -6.87 2.38 -26.78
C MET A 18 -7.90 2.31 -27.92
N GLU A 19 -9.11 2.81 -27.71
CA GLU A 19 -10.15 2.91 -28.75
C GLU A 19 -9.64 3.71 -29.95
N GLN A 20 -9.00 4.87 -29.70
CA GLN A 20 -8.42 5.68 -30.77
C GLN A 20 -7.30 4.96 -31.51
N GLU A 21 -6.45 4.22 -30.81
CA GLU A 21 -5.37 3.45 -31.41
C GLU A 21 -5.90 2.29 -32.24
N PHE A 22 -6.87 1.52 -31.74
CA PHE A 22 -7.53 0.47 -32.54
C PHE A 22 -8.18 1.02 -33.80
N LYS A 23 -8.83 2.19 -33.72
CA LYS A 23 -9.42 2.85 -34.91
C LYS A 23 -8.35 3.22 -35.94
N ARG A 24 -7.19 3.73 -35.55
CA ARG A 24 -6.07 4.01 -36.47
C ARG A 24 -5.53 2.75 -37.15
N LEU A 25 -5.57 1.62 -36.43
CA LEU A 25 -5.18 0.31 -36.96
C LEU A 25 -6.28 -0.37 -37.79
N GLY A 26 -7.42 0.28 -37.98
CA GLY A 26 -8.53 -0.24 -38.77
C GLY A 26 -9.51 -1.16 -38.02
N PHE A 27 -9.43 -1.19 -36.66
CA PHE A 27 -10.34 -1.98 -35.83
C PHE A 27 -11.40 -1.09 -35.16
N GLU A 28 -12.67 -1.41 -35.34
CA GLU A 28 -13.77 -0.73 -34.65
C GLU A 28 -14.13 -1.40 -33.32
N ILE A 29 -13.34 -1.12 -32.28
CA ILE A 29 -13.54 -1.64 -30.93
C ILE A 29 -13.86 -0.46 -30.01
N SER A 30 -15.10 -0.35 -29.55
CA SER A 30 -15.53 0.73 -28.68
C SER A 30 -14.93 0.58 -27.26
N ARG A 31 -14.71 1.71 -26.59
CA ARG A 31 -14.29 1.73 -25.16
C ARG A 31 -15.29 0.98 -24.26
N GLN A 32 -16.57 0.92 -24.64
CA GLN A 32 -17.59 0.16 -23.92
C GLN A 32 -17.29 -1.35 -24.00
N ASN A 33 -16.94 -1.86 -25.19
CA ASN A 33 -16.56 -3.25 -25.37
C ASN A 33 -15.27 -3.57 -24.58
N LEU A 34 -14.28 -2.68 -24.62
CA LEU A 34 -13.04 -2.83 -23.84
C LEU A 34 -13.35 -2.89 -22.33
N SER A 35 -14.24 -2.03 -21.82
CA SER A 35 -14.68 -2.03 -20.44
C SER A 35 -15.41 -3.33 -20.06
N ASN A 36 -16.31 -3.80 -20.91
CA ASN A 36 -17.04 -5.05 -20.70
C ASN A 36 -16.10 -6.26 -20.65
N TRP A 37 -15.08 -6.29 -21.51
CA TRP A 37 -14.06 -7.34 -21.50
C TRP A 37 -13.21 -7.32 -20.23
N ILE A 38 -12.86 -6.14 -19.73
CA ILE A 38 -12.15 -5.98 -18.45
C ILE A 38 -12.99 -6.53 -17.31
N ILE A 39 -14.28 -6.17 -17.22
CA ILE A 39 -15.17 -6.63 -16.15
C ILE A 39 -15.36 -8.16 -16.22
N LYS A 40 -15.59 -8.70 -17.42
CA LYS A 40 -15.67 -10.16 -17.62
C LYS A 40 -14.38 -10.88 -17.21
N GLY A 41 -13.24 -10.34 -17.64
CA GLY A 41 -11.94 -10.92 -17.30
C GLY A 41 -11.64 -10.83 -15.80
N ALA A 42 -12.03 -9.75 -15.12
CA ALA A 42 -11.90 -9.64 -13.68
C ALA A 42 -12.68 -10.74 -12.95
N ASN A 43 -13.89 -11.07 -13.42
CA ASN A 43 -14.67 -12.18 -12.85
C ASN A 43 -13.97 -13.54 -13.01
N LEU A 44 -13.28 -13.78 -14.12
CA LEU A 44 -12.50 -15.01 -14.35
C LEU A 44 -11.27 -15.08 -13.41
N LEU A 45 -10.71 -13.93 -13.04
CA LEU A 45 -9.55 -13.83 -12.16
C LEU A 45 -9.91 -13.86 -10.66
N LYS A 46 -11.21 -13.82 -10.31
CA LYS A 46 -11.65 -13.79 -8.92
C LYS A 46 -11.13 -14.94 -8.06
N PRO A 47 -11.07 -16.21 -8.53
CA PRO A 47 -10.50 -17.31 -7.74
C PRO A 47 -9.05 -17.06 -7.32
N ILE A 48 -8.22 -16.46 -8.19
CA ILE A 48 -6.84 -16.08 -7.87
C ILE A 48 -6.81 -15.00 -6.78
N TYR A 49 -7.66 -13.97 -6.91
CA TYR A 49 -7.78 -12.90 -5.91
C TYR A 49 -8.12 -13.45 -4.53
N GLU A 50 -9.07 -14.38 -4.43
CA GLU A 50 -9.48 -14.98 -3.16
C GLU A 50 -8.33 -15.79 -2.52
N GLN A 51 -7.54 -16.52 -3.32
CA GLN A 51 -6.36 -17.22 -2.81
C GLN A 51 -5.26 -16.26 -2.33
N ILE A 52 -5.03 -15.16 -3.05
CA ILE A 52 -4.10 -14.11 -2.60
C ILE A 52 -4.60 -13.50 -1.27
N LYS A 53 -5.91 -13.26 -1.15
CA LYS A 53 -6.53 -12.75 0.08
C LYS A 53 -6.36 -13.71 1.24
N LEU A 54 -6.63 -14.98 1.05
CA LEU A 54 -6.42 -16.01 2.08
C LEU A 54 -4.97 -16.06 2.55
N SER A 55 -4.00 -16.00 1.63
CA SER A 55 -2.59 -15.97 1.97
C SER A 55 -2.24 -14.71 2.79
N LEU A 56 -2.68 -13.53 2.35
CA LEU A 56 -2.44 -12.27 3.03
C LEU A 56 -3.04 -12.26 4.45
N LEU A 57 -4.26 -12.77 4.63
CA LEU A 57 -4.94 -12.81 5.93
C LEU A 57 -4.32 -13.81 6.93
N ASN A 58 -3.41 -14.67 6.49
CA ASN A 58 -2.63 -15.54 7.38
C ASN A 58 -1.31 -14.90 7.86
N GLU A 59 -0.93 -13.73 7.33
CA GLU A 59 0.31 -13.08 7.67
C GLU A 59 0.28 -12.37 9.04
N THR A 60 1.39 -12.40 9.77
CA THR A 60 1.49 -11.77 11.11
C THR A 60 1.50 -10.25 11.04
N LEU A 61 2.11 -9.69 9.99
CA LEU A 61 2.34 -8.26 9.79
C LEU A 61 1.83 -7.85 8.40
N LEU A 62 0.94 -6.88 8.38
CA LEU A 62 0.46 -6.22 7.17
C LEU A 62 0.79 -4.73 7.19
N HIS A 63 0.85 -4.16 6.00
CA HIS A 63 0.89 -2.72 5.75
C HIS A 63 -0.43 -2.29 5.11
N ALA A 64 -0.96 -1.14 5.50
CA ALA A 64 -2.18 -0.59 4.93
C ALA A 64 -2.05 0.90 4.63
N ASP A 65 -2.72 1.34 3.57
CA ASP A 65 -2.86 2.72 3.16
C ASP A 65 -4.14 2.87 2.33
N GLU A 66 -4.61 4.09 2.07
CA GLU A 66 -5.78 4.32 1.25
C GLU A 66 -5.64 5.54 0.36
N THR A 67 -6.37 5.55 -0.75
CA THR A 67 -6.39 6.67 -1.69
C THR A 67 -7.80 6.93 -2.22
N VAL A 68 -8.04 8.16 -2.66
CA VAL A 68 -9.35 8.56 -3.21
C VAL A 68 -9.59 7.92 -4.58
N LEU A 69 -10.83 7.55 -4.85
CA LEU A 69 -11.35 7.20 -6.16
C LEU A 69 -12.68 7.92 -6.37
N GLU A 70 -12.87 8.54 -7.53
CA GLU A 70 -14.15 9.04 -7.97
C GLU A 70 -14.89 7.96 -8.77
N VAL A 71 -16.19 7.75 -8.47
CA VAL A 71 -17.08 6.83 -9.20
C VAL A 71 -18.34 7.60 -9.61
N LEU A 72 -18.57 7.75 -10.92
CA LEU A 72 -19.59 8.68 -11.42
C LEU A 72 -21.03 8.21 -11.16
N HIS A 73 -21.30 6.92 -11.39
CA HIS A 73 -22.65 6.35 -11.24
C HIS A 73 -22.71 5.42 -10.03
N GLU A 74 -22.48 6.00 -8.83
CA GLU A 74 -22.53 5.28 -7.58
C GLU A 74 -23.93 5.44 -6.96
N PRO A 75 -24.71 4.35 -6.77
CA PRO A 75 -26.07 4.46 -6.24
C PRO A 75 -26.10 5.15 -4.86
N GLY A 76 -26.99 6.11 -4.72
CA GLY A 76 -27.19 6.85 -3.44
C GLY A 76 -26.13 7.91 -3.14
N LYS A 77 -25.26 8.23 -4.08
CA LYS A 77 -24.26 9.29 -3.95
C LYS A 77 -24.41 10.36 -5.04
N GLU A 78 -24.10 11.60 -4.65
CA GLU A 78 -23.98 12.70 -5.62
C GLU A 78 -22.69 12.54 -6.46
N ALA A 79 -22.75 13.00 -7.70
CA ALA A 79 -21.59 13.06 -8.59
C ALA A 79 -20.47 13.88 -7.92
N GLY A 80 -19.22 13.40 -8.02
CA GLY A 80 -18.08 14.04 -7.39
C GLY A 80 -17.84 13.65 -5.92
N SER A 81 -18.71 12.83 -5.32
CA SER A 81 -18.48 12.25 -4.00
C SER A 81 -17.24 11.36 -4.01
N LYS A 82 -16.42 11.44 -2.95
CA LYS A 82 -15.20 10.67 -2.84
C LYS A 82 -15.48 9.26 -2.33
N SER A 83 -15.16 8.28 -3.14
CA SER A 83 -14.97 6.89 -2.74
C SER A 83 -13.47 6.62 -2.54
N TYR A 84 -13.12 5.44 -2.04
CA TYR A 84 -11.75 5.14 -1.68
C TYR A 84 -11.31 3.78 -2.21
N VAL A 85 -10.02 3.64 -2.36
CA VAL A 85 -9.35 2.36 -2.55
C VAL A 85 -8.41 2.15 -1.38
N TRP A 86 -8.67 1.11 -0.61
CA TRP A 86 -7.80 0.63 0.45
C TRP A 86 -6.79 -0.33 -0.13
N VAL A 87 -5.57 -0.29 0.39
CA VAL A 87 -4.46 -1.12 -0.04
C VAL A 87 -3.92 -1.87 1.17
N TYR A 88 -3.82 -3.19 1.06
CA TYR A 88 -3.25 -4.07 2.07
C TYR A 88 -2.09 -4.82 1.46
N ARG A 89 -0.96 -4.83 2.11
CA ARG A 89 0.27 -5.44 1.60
C ARG A 89 0.99 -6.24 2.67
N THR A 90 1.57 -7.37 2.27
CA THR A 90 2.49 -8.15 3.08
C THR A 90 3.80 -7.40 3.35
N SER A 91 4.51 -7.76 4.42
CA SER A 91 5.81 -7.19 4.73
C SER A 91 6.91 -7.66 3.75
N LYS A 92 8.09 -7.01 3.78
CA LYS A 92 9.25 -7.43 2.96
C LYS A 92 9.82 -8.78 3.33
N TYR A 93 9.44 -9.34 4.48
CA TYR A 93 9.95 -10.62 4.99
C TYR A 93 9.06 -11.81 4.61
N ASN A 94 7.98 -11.56 3.88
CA ASN A 94 7.08 -12.63 3.46
C ASN A 94 7.65 -13.41 2.26
N THR A 95 7.47 -14.73 2.28
CA THR A 95 7.87 -15.61 1.17
C THR A 95 6.97 -15.42 -0.06
N HIS A 96 5.72 -15.07 0.16
CA HIS A 96 4.71 -14.83 -0.87
C HIS A 96 4.26 -13.35 -0.83
N PRO A 97 5.06 -12.43 -1.40
CA PRO A 97 4.70 -11.02 -1.38
C PRO A 97 3.42 -10.77 -2.16
N ALA A 98 2.47 -10.11 -1.49
CA ALA A 98 1.14 -9.84 -2.04
C ALA A 98 0.67 -8.42 -1.72
N VAL A 99 -0.16 -7.87 -2.60
CA VAL A 99 -0.86 -6.62 -2.37
C VAL A 99 -2.29 -6.72 -2.89
N LEU A 100 -3.24 -6.27 -2.07
CA LEU A 100 -4.65 -6.24 -2.41
C LEU A 100 -5.18 -4.82 -2.38
N TYR A 101 -6.05 -4.51 -3.33
CA TYR A 101 -6.78 -3.26 -3.44
C TYR A 101 -8.26 -3.54 -3.25
N GLU A 102 -8.93 -2.74 -2.42
CA GLU A 102 -10.36 -2.85 -2.17
C GLU A 102 -11.04 -1.51 -2.44
N TYR A 103 -12.03 -1.51 -3.32
CA TYR A 103 -12.90 -0.35 -3.52
C TYR A 103 -13.96 -0.27 -2.44
N THR A 104 -14.15 0.94 -1.89
CA THR A 104 -15.15 1.21 -0.85
C THR A 104 -15.85 2.54 -1.08
N LEU A 105 -17.09 2.65 -0.56
CA LEU A 105 -17.91 3.85 -0.69
C LEU A 105 -17.39 5.06 0.10
N GLY A 106 -16.41 4.88 0.98
CA GLY A 106 -15.87 5.97 1.81
C GLY A 106 -14.62 5.57 2.56
N ARG A 107 -14.13 6.49 3.40
CA ARG A 107 -12.91 6.33 4.19
C ARG A 107 -13.13 5.79 5.61
N SER A 108 -14.34 5.27 5.94
CA SER A 108 -14.58 4.76 7.29
C SER A 108 -13.66 3.56 7.60
N GLY A 109 -13.06 3.54 8.80
CA GLY A 109 -12.30 2.40 9.29
C GLY A 109 -13.11 1.11 9.43
N ASP A 110 -14.45 1.17 9.31
CA ASP A 110 -15.31 -0.02 9.27
C ASP A 110 -15.02 -0.88 8.04
N TYR A 111 -14.60 -0.27 6.92
CA TYR A 111 -14.19 -1.00 5.74
C TYR A 111 -12.92 -1.82 6.01
N ALA A 112 -11.89 -1.20 6.60
CA ALA A 112 -10.68 -1.92 6.99
C ALA A 112 -10.99 -3.03 8.02
N LYS A 113 -11.86 -2.76 9.00
CA LYS A 113 -12.29 -3.75 9.97
C LYS A 113 -12.97 -4.95 9.30
N LYS A 114 -13.88 -4.70 8.36
CA LYS A 114 -14.57 -5.74 7.61
C LYS A 114 -13.62 -6.54 6.71
N PHE A 115 -12.70 -5.87 6.01
CA PHE A 115 -11.74 -6.55 5.14
C PHE A 115 -10.81 -7.49 5.92
N LEU A 116 -10.39 -7.04 7.11
CA LEU A 116 -9.44 -7.73 7.99
C LEU A 116 -10.16 -8.58 9.07
N GLU A 117 -11.46 -8.85 8.93
CA GLU A 117 -12.25 -9.60 9.94
C GLU A 117 -11.65 -10.97 10.24
N ASP A 118 -11.22 -11.69 9.20
CA ASP A 118 -10.61 -13.03 9.31
C ASP A 118 -9.07 -12.98 9.43
N TRP A 119 -8.49 -11.81 9.55
CA TRP A 119 -7.04 -11.68 9.64
C TRP A 119 -6.51 -12.18 10.99
N LYS A 120 -5.65 -13.20 10.95
CA LYS A 120 -5.07 -13.86 12.13
C LYS A 120 -3.82 -13.17 12.67
N GLY A 121 -3.30 -12.15 11.96
CA GLY A 121 -2.09 -11.45 12.34
C GLY A 121 -2.27 -10.46 13.47
N THR A 122 -1.17 -9.86 13.89
CA THR A 122 -1.10 -9.01 15.09
C THR A 122 -0.79 -7.55 14.74
N TYR A 123 0.10 -7.30 13.79
CA TYR A 123 0.68 -5.98 13.54
C TYR A 123 0.17 -5.37 12.24
N LEU A 124 -0.47 -4.20 12.32
CA LEU A 124 -0.84 -3.42 11.14
C LEU A 124 0.00 -2.16 11.08
N HIS A 125 0.87 -2.06 10.09
CA HIS A 125 1.62 -0.84 9.82
C HIS A 125 0.78 0.11 8.95
N CYS A 126 0.53 1.30 9.46
CA CYS A 126 -0.30 2.30 8.79
C CYS A 126 0.18 3.73 9.10
N ASP A 127 -0.44 4.72 8.49
CA ASP A 127 -0.28 6.11 8.85
C ASP A 127 -1.06 6.48 10.14
N GLY A 128 -1.04 7.75 10.50
CA GLY A 128 -1.77 8.26 11.68
C GLY A 128 -3.28 8.44 11.47
N TYR A 129 -3.89 7.87 10.43
CA TYR A 129 -5.33 7.98 10.21
C TYR A 129 -6.13 7.28 11.30
N THR A 130 -7.08 8.02 11.92
CA THR A 130 -7.84 7.53 13.08
C THR A 130 -8.78 6.36 12.76
N GLY A 131 -9.14 6.16 11.49
CA GLY A 131 -9.99 5.04 11.07
C GLY A 131 -9.42 3.67 11.43
N TYR A 132 -8.09 3.52 11.41
CA TYR A 132 -7.43 2.26 11.79
C TYR A 132 -7.61 1.89 13.27
N LYS A 133 -7.89 2.86 14.15
CA LYS A 133 -8.17 2.61 15.58
C LYS A 133 -9.42 1.75 15.83
N LYS A 134 -10.27 1.53 14.83
CA LYS A 134 -11.40 0.59 14.91
C LYS A 134 -10.97 -0.89 14.95
N LEU A 135 -9.71 -1.19 14.61
CA LEU A 135 -9.08 -2.51 14.73
C LEU A 135 -8.52 -2.71 16.14
N MET A 136 -9.40 -2.77 17.13
CA MET A 136 -9.05 -2.73 18.57
C MET A 136 -8.26 -3.94 19.07
N ASP A 137 -8.33 -5.06 18.36
CA ASP A 137 -7.62 -6.31 18.65
C ASP A 137 -6.24 -6.39 17.97
N LYS A 138 -5.86 -5.36 17.21
CA LYS A 138 -4.59 -5.32 16.47
C LYS A 138 -3.65 -4.27 17.04
N THR A 139 -2.36 -4.56 16.94
CA THR A 139 -1.31 -3.59 17.29
C THR A 139 -1.01 -2.72 16.07
N LEU A 140 -1.41 -1.47 16.12
CA LEU A 140 -1.10 -0.50 15.08
C LEU A 140 0.35 -0.05 15.18
N CYS A 141 1.07 -0.03 14.06
CA CYS A 141 2.44 0.43 13.96
C CYS A 141 2.48 1.72 13.14
N GLY A 142 2.98 2.80 13.74
CA GLY A 142 3.02 4.12 13.14
C GLY A 142 4.23 4.32 12.23
N CYS A 143 4.10 5.24 11.28
CA CYS A 143 5.15 5.58 10.33
C CYS A 143 6.04 6.72 10.87
N LEU A 144 7.29 6.41 11.22
CA LEU A 144 8.27 7.40 11.68
C LEU A 144 8.68 8.41 10.58
N VAL A 145 8.52 8.05 9.30
CA VAL A 145 8.74 9.01 8.19
C VAL A 145 7.77 10.18 8.28
N HIS A 146 6.51 9.94 8.63
CA HIS A 146 5.53 11.02 8.79
C HIS A 146 5.89 11.94 9.96
N ALA A 147 6.32 11.38 11.09
CA ALA A 147 6.82 12.18 12.22
C ALA A 147 8.05 13.01 11.81
N LYS A 148 9.05 12.38 11.18
CA LYS A 148 10.27 13.07 10.70
C LYS A 148 9.96 14.19 9.72
N ARG A 149 9.04 13.95 8.76
CA ARG A 149 8.63 14.95 7.76
C ARG A 149 8.07 16.21 8.40
N LYS A 150 7.27 16.10 9.47
CA LYS A 150 6.73 17.29 10.16
C LYS A 150 7.81 18.16 10.81
N PHE A 151 8.83 17.58 11.41
CA PHE A 151 9.98 18.35 11.93
C PHE A 151 10.80 18.93 10.79
N TYR A 152 11.01 18.19 9.72
CA TYR A 152 11.71 18.66 8.54
C TYR A 152 10.99 19.84 7.88
N GLU A 153 9.68 19.77 7.68
CA GLU A 153 8.86 20.86 7.14
C GLU A 153 8.95 22.14 8.01
N ALA A 154 8.93 21.97 9.34
CA ALA A 154 9.12 23.09 10.25
C ALA A 154 10.51 23.73 10.13
N TYR A 155 11.55 22.92 9.89
CA TYR A 155 12.92 23.38 9.66
C TYR A 155 13.09 24.03 8.28
N GLU A 156 12.49 23.49 7.22
CA GLU A 156 12.57 24.07 5.87
C GLU A 156 11.95 25.47 5.79
N VAL A 157 10.85 25.71 6.50
CA VAL A 157 10.20 27.04 6.52
C VAL A 157 11.02 28.04 7.35
N ASN A 158 11.70 27.60 8.39
CA ASN A 158 12.59 28.43 9.19
C ASN A 158 13.87 27.68 9.55
N ARG A 159 14.91 27.85 8.75
CA ARG A 159 16.20 27.16 8.92
C ARG A 159 17.01 27.58 10.14
N SER A 160 16.61 28.65 10.83
CA SER A 160 17.17 29.03 12.14
C SER A 160 16.46 28.37 13.31
N ASN A 161 15.41 27.56 13.06
CA ASN A 161 14.70 26.84 14.10
C ASN A 161 15.50 25.61 14.57
N GLU A 162 16.35 25.81 15.55
CA GLU A 162 17.19 24.74 16.10
C GLU A 162 16.36 23.60 16.75
N TYR A 163 15.17 23.89 17.29
CA TYR A 163 14.28 22.83 17.80
C TYR A 163 13.78 21.91 16.67
N ALA A 164 13.39 22.47 15.53
CA ALA A 164 12.92 21.67 14.40
C ALA A 164 14.05 20.78 13.85
N LYS A 165 15.26 21.33 13.71
CA LYS A 165 16.47 20.61 13.31
C LYS A 165 16.83 19.49 14.29
N GLN A 166 16.72 19.76 15.59
CA GLN A 166 17.02 18.79 16.65
C GLN A 166 16.01 17.63 16.62
N GLY A 167 14.70 17.90 16.49
CA GLY A 167 13.66 16.87 16.37
C GLY A 167 13.86 15.98 15.14
N GLU A 168 14.17 16.57 13.99
CA GLU A 168 14.51 15.81 12.78
C GLU A 168 15.76 14.94 12.99
N THR A 169 16.76 15.47 13.69
CA THR A 169 18.01 14.76 13.97
C THR A 169 17.80 13.53 14.85
N TYR A 170 16.95 13.59 15.89
CA TYR A 170 16.61 12.41 16.71
C TYR A 170 15.97 11.33 15.85
N LEU A 171 14.96 11.67 15.07
CA LEU A 171 14.28 10.70 14.24
C LEU A 171 15.19 10.13 13.15
N ARG A 172 16.07 10.94 12.55
CA ARG A 172 17.07 10.49 11.57
C ARG A 172 18.07 9.49 12.18
N LYS A 173 18.43 9.63 13.48
CA LYS A 173 19.28 8.63 14.15
C LYS A 173 18.65 7.24 14.14
N LEU A 174 17.32 7.11 14.30
CA LEU A 174 16.63 5.82 14.25
C LEU A 174 16.78 5.15 12.87
N PHE A 175 16.61 5.90 11.78
CA PHE A 175 16.82 5.37 10.42
C PHE A 175 18.26 4.93 10.19
N ARG A 176 19.24 5.71 10.67
CA ARG A 176 20.67 5.35 10.58
C ARG A 176 21.03 4.06 11.35
N LEU A 177 20.34 3.78 12.48
CA LEU A 177 20.52 2.51 13.20
C LEU A 177 20.00 1.33 12.36
N GLU A 178 18.86 1.49 11.68
CA GLU A 178 18.33 0.47 10.78
C GLU A 178 19.22 0.26 9.54
N ASP A 179 19.69 1.36 8.92
CA ASP A 179 20.61 1.30 7.77
C ASP A 179 21.87 0.50 8.13
N LYS A 180 22.49 0.81 9.30
CA LYS A 180 23.65 0.05 9.80
C LYS A 180 23.33 -1.43 10.07
N ALA A 181 22.13 -1.73 10.58
CA ALA A 181 21.69 -3.09 10.80
C ALA A 181 21.52 -3.86 9.48
N ASP A 182 21.01 -3.19 8.42
CA ASP A 182 20.90 -3.76 7.08
C ASP A 182 22.28 -3.96 6.44
N GLU A 183 23.18 -2.95 6.50
CA GLU A 183 24.57 -3.02 5.99
C GLU A 183 25.39 -4.13 6.67
N SER A 184 25.16 -4.33 7.98
CA SER A 184 25.84 -5.38 8.75
C SER A 184 25.18 -6.76 8.63
N GLY A 185 24.09 -6.89 7.88
CA GLY A 185 23.37 -8.14 7.72
C GLY A 185 22.84 -8.74 9.01
N LEU A 186 22.39 -7.90 9.97
CA LEU A 186 21.90 -8.40 11.25
C LEU A 186 20.71 -9.33 11.10
N THR A 187 20.73 -10.47 11.82
CA THR A 187 19.54 -11.32 11.94
C THR A 187 18.40 -10.58 12.62
N LEU A 188 17.16 -11.07 12.48
CA LEU A 188 16.00 -10.45 13.11
C LEU A 188 16.13 -10.38 14.64
N GLU A 189 16.71 -11.40 15.29
CA GLU A 189 16.95 -11.45 16.73
C GLU A 189 17.92 -10.34 17.16
N LYS A 190 19.08 -10.24 16.50
CA LYS A 190 20.08 -9.20 16.78
C LYS A 190 19.55 -7.79 16.48
N ARG A 191 18.73 -7.65 15.42
CA ARG A 191 18.05 -6.38 15.12
C ARG A 191 17.09 -5.98 16.25
N LEU A 192 16.30 -6.93 16.74
CA LEU A 192 15.38 -6.67 17.86
C LEU A 192 16.13 -6.25 19.14
N GLU A 193 17.25 -6.91 19.43
CA GLU A 193 18.10 -6.56 20.56
C GLU A 193 18.68 -5.14 20.41
N MET A 194 19.23 -4.80 19.24
CA MET A 194 19.70 -3.45 18.91
C MET A 194 18.58 -2.42 19.08
N ARG A 195 17.36 -2.72 18.64
CA ARG A 195 16.21 -1.82 18.80
C ARG A 195 15.84 -1.59 20.26
N LYS A 196 15.80 -2.66 21.09
CA LYS A 196 15.49 -2.59 22.52
C LYS A 196 16.52 -1.80 23.33
N THR A 197 17.75 -1.71 22.85
CA THR A 197 18.83 -0.94 23.48
C THR A 197 18.99 0.43 22.82
N ASN A 198 19.57 0.46 21.61
CA ASN A 198 19.99 1.70 20.97
C ASN A 198 18.81 2.55 20.46
N SER A 199 17.83 1.93 19.79
CA SER A 199 16.67 2.70 19.27
C SER A 199 15.77 3.18 20.40
N LYS A 200 15.58 2.36 21.45
CA LYS A 200 14.81 2.76 22.64
C LYS A 200 15.45 3.94 23.34
N GLN A 201 16.77 3.93 23.51
CA GLN A 201 17.47 5.07 24.08
C GLN A 201 17.24 6.36 23.29
N VAL A 202 17.34 6.31 21.95
CA VAL A 202 17.10 7.49 21.11
C VAL A 202 15.65 7.99 21.25
N LEU A 203 14.67 7.08 21.36
CA LEU A 203 13.27 7.45 21.57
C LEU A 203 13.06 8.10 22.94
N ASP A 204 13.68 7.56 24.00
CA ASP A 204 13.57 8.10 25.36
C ASP A 204 14.18 9.52 25.42
N GLU A 205 15.33 9.73 24.82
CA GLU A 205 15.95 11.04 24.67
C GLU A 205 15.04 12.00 23.88
N PHE A 206 14.45 11.55 22.79
CA PHE A 206 13.54 12.35 21.94
C PHE A 206 12.28 12.79 22.70
N TYR A 207 11.61 11.89 23.41
CA TYR A 207 10.41 12.24 24.15
C TYR A 207 10.70 13.05 25.42
N SER A 208 11.83 12.80 26.08
CA SER A 208 12.31 13.64 27.19
C SER A 208 12.56 15.08 26.72
N TRP A 209 13.23 15.23 25.58
CA TRP A 209 13.45 16.54 24.95
C TRP A 209 12.13 17.21 24.56
N ILE A 210 11.16 16.52 23.96
CA ILE A 210 9.83 17.07 23.65
C ILE A 210 9.19 17.65 24.91
N SER A 211 9.19 16.90 26.03
CA SER A 211 8.59 17.34 27.29
C SER A 211 9.22 18.64 27.84
N GLN A 212 10.51 18.87 27.58
CA GLN A 212 11.21 20.09 28.00
C GLN A 212 10.88 21.34 27.17
N ILE A 213 10.46 21.14 25.90
CA ILE A 213 10.28 22.26 24.98
C ILE A 213 8.81 22.52 24.64
N GLU A 214 7.91 21.57 24.87
CA GLU A 214 6.49 21.65 24.48
C GLU A 214 5.83 22.95 24.91
N SER A 215 6.03 23.35 26.19
CA SER A 215 5.47 24.58 26.75
C SER A 215 6.04 25.89 26.16
N LYS A 216 7.18 25.81 25.47
CA LYS A 216 7.88 26.95 24.83
C LYS A 216 7.47 27.17 23.38
N ILE A 217 6.70 26.23 22.80
CA ILE A 217 6.37 26.21 21.37
C ILE A 217 4.89 26.56 21.18
N LEU A 218 4.60 27.44 20.25
CA LEU A 218 3.20 27.81 19.89
C LEU A 218 2.52 26.58 19.27
N PRO A 219 1.38 26.09 19.85
CA PRO A 219 0.74 24.84 19.40
C PRO A 219 0.29 24.83 17.93
N LYS A 220 -0.10 26.01 17.38
CA LYS A 220 -0.56 26.15 15.98
C LYS A 220 0.57 26.30 14.98
N SER A 221 1.83 26.49 15.43
CA SER A 221 3.00 26.55 14.54
C SER A 221 3.26 25.18 13.90
N LEU A 222 4.07 25.14 12.82
CA LEU A 222 4.52 23.88 12.21
C LEU A 222 5.26 23.00 13.23
N MET A 223 6.13 23.62 14.04
CA MET A 223 6.82 22.90 15.11
C MET A 223 5.88 22.36 16.18
N GLY A 224 4.88 23.17 16.62
CA GLY A 224 3.84 22.71 17.55
C GLY A 224 3.03 21.54 17.00
N LYS A 225 2.66 21.58 15.73
CA LYS A 225 2.00 20.45 15.04
C LYS A 225 2.88 19.20 14.96
N ALA A 226 4.19 19.34 14.78
CA ALA A 226 5.14 18.23 14.79
C ALA A 226 5.22 17.57 16.17
N ILE A 227 5.33 18.38 17.24
CA ILE A 227 5.31 17.91 18.63
C ILE A 227 3.99 17.20 18.95
N THR A 228 2.86 17.83 18.67
CA THR A 228 1.53 17.25 18.91
C THR A 228 1.36 15.92 18.19
N TYR A 229 1.81 15.82 16.93
CA TYR A 229 1.79 14.56 16.19
C TYR A 229 2.66 13.49 16.87
N ALA A 230 3.89 13.82 17.25
CA ALA A 230 4.80 12.88 17.90
C ALA A 230 4.23 12.36 19.22
N ILE A 231 3.62 13.23 20.03
CA ILE A 231 2.99 12.85 21.31
C ILE A 231 1.77 11.95 21.06
N ASN A 232 0.85 12.35 20.17
CA ASN A 232 -0.38 11.62 19.91
C ASN A 232 -0.16 10.26 19.23
N GLN A 233 0.98 10.09 18.56
CA GLN A 233 1.35 8.86 17.87
C GLN A 233 2.40 8.02 18.64
N LYS A 234 2.83 8.46 19.82
CA LYS A 234 3.92 7.82 20.60
C LYS A 234 3.75 6.31 20.69
N GLU A 235 2.61 5.85 21.17
CA GLU A 235 2.30 4.43 21.34
C GLU A 235 2.50 3.63 20.04
N TYR A 236 2.04 4.17 18.92
CA TYR A 236 2.13 3.51 17.61
C TYR A 236 3.55 3.58 17.03
N LEU A 237 4.24 4.70 17.22
CA LEU A 237 5.62 4.91 16.75
C LEU A 237 6.64 4.04 17.48
N GLU A 238 6.36 3.65 18.72
CA GLU A 238 7.25 2.78 19.52
C GLU A 238 7.05 1.27 19.20
N ASN A 239 5.96 0.89 18.52
CA ASN A 239 5.61 -0.52 18.31
C ASN A 239 6.62 -1.31 17.46
N PHE A 240 7.48 -0.65 16.65
CA PHE A 240 8.57 -1.34 15.93
C PHE A 240 9.60 -1.99 16.88
N LEU A 241 9.62 -1.61 18.16
CA LEU A 241 10.45 -2.24 19.18
C LEU A 241 9.94 -3.64 19.59
N LYS A 242 8.72 -4.01 19.24
CA LYS A 242 8.10 -5.29 19.62
C LYS A 242 8.49 -6.45 18.71
N ASP A 243 8.75 -6.16 17.42
CA ASP A 243 9.11 -7.19 16.44
C ASP A 243 10.06 -6.61 15.38
N ALA A 244 11.16 -7.31 15.10
CA ALA A 244 12.17 -6.86 14.16
C ALA A 244 11.67 -6.76 12.71
N ARG A 245 10.58 -7.44 12.37
CA ARG A 245 9.95 -7.39 11.04
C ARG A 245 9.17 -6.10 10.79
N ILE A 246 8.77 -5.39 11.86
CA ILE A 246 8.07 -4.10 11.74
C ILE A 246 9.07 -3.06 11.24
N GLN A 247 8.78 -2.42 10.12
CA GLN A 247 9.62 -1.37 9.55
C GLN A 247 9.39 -0.02 10.26
N LEU A 248 10.33 0.92 10.13
CA LEU A 248 10.16 2.28 10.65
C LEU A 248 9.20 3.11 9.79
N SER A 249 8.93 2.68 8.58
CA SER A 249 8.11 3.42 7.61
C SER A 249 7.04 2.56 6.96
N ASN A 250 5.93 3.18 6.61
CA ASN A 250 4.85 2.55 5.83
C ASN A 250 5.08 2.65 4.30
N ASN A 251 6.33 2.87 3.87
CA ASN A 251 6.68 3.04 2.46
C ASN A 251 6.20 1.88 1.56
N LEU A 252 6.10 0.66 2.08
CA LEU A 252 5.63 -0.48 1.30
C LEU A 252 4.19 -0.27 0.83
N ALA A 253 3.29 0.13 1.73
CA ALA A 253 1.92 0.44 1.35
C ALA A 253 1.85 1.69 0.45
N GLU A 254 2.57 2.77 0.80
CA GLU A 254 2.64 3.99 0.00
C GLU A 254 3.12 3.71 -1.44
N GLN A 255 4.16 2.87 -1.61
CA GLN A 255 4.63 2.44 -2.92
C GLN A 255 3.59 1.60 -3.68
N SER A 256 2.81 0.80 -2.97
CA SER A 256 1.72 0.01 -3.57
C SER A 256 0.53 0.88 -3.99
N VAL A 257 0.29 2.00 -3.32
CA VAL A 257 -0.73 2.98 -3.75
C VAL A 257 -0.34 3.70 -5.05
N LYS A 258 0.96 3.95 -5.29
CA LYS A 258 1.45 4.75 -6.44
C LYS A 258 0.96 4.26 -7.81
N PRO A 259 1.01 2.96 -8.19
CA PRO A 259 0.52 2.50 -9.49
C PRO A 259 -0.93 2.86 -9.72
N PHE A 260 -1.78 2.73 -8.70
CA PHE A 260 -3.18 3.12 -8.78
C PHE A 260 -3.34 4.64 -8.97
N VAL A 261 -2.60 5.45 -8.21
CA VAL A 261 -2.63 6.92 -8.31
C VAL A 261 -2.17 7.40 -9.69
N ILE A 262 -1.10 6.81 -10.24
CA ILE A 262 -0.63 7.11 -11.60
C ILE A 262 -1.72 6.75 -12.62
N GLY A 263 -2.31 5.57 -12.52
CA GLY A 263 -3.41 5.16 -13.38
C GLY A 263 -4.58 6.13 -13.29
N ARG A 264 -5.02 6.46 -12.08
CA ARG A 264 -6.10 7.42 -11.82
C ARG A 264 -5.82 8.79 -12.44
N SER A 265 -4.58 9.28 -12.38
CA SER A 265 -4.21 10.55 -13.01
C SER A 265 -4.40 10.56 -14.53
N ASN A 266 -4.43 9.39 -15.17
CA ASN A 266 -4.65 9.25 -16.60
C ASN A 266 -6.14 9.00 -16.97
N TRP A 267 -6.82 8.09 -16.24
CA TRP A 267 -8.22 7.73 -16.55
C TRP A 267 -9.25 8.45 -15.66
N LEU A 268 -8.83 9.23 -14.67
CA LEU A 268 -9.53 10.16 -13.79
C LEU A 268 -10.54 9.50 -12.81
N PHE A 269 -11.48 8.71 -13.29
CA PHE A 269 -12.58 8.13 -12.53
C PHE A 269 -12.94 6.71 -13.00
N ALA A 270 -13.68 5.98 -12.19
CA ALA A 270 -14.43 4.81 -12.60
C ALA A 270 -15.86 5.21 -12.96
N ASN A 271 -16.43 4.65 -14.05
CA ASN A 271 -17.77 4.99 -14.46
C ASN A 271 -18.83 4.38 -13.52
N THR A 272 -18.59 3.18 -13.03
CA THR A 272 -19.53 2.41 -12.19
C THR A 272 -18.81 1.69 -11.06
N PRO A 273 -19.52 1.29 -9.98
CA PRO A 273 -18.98 0.42 -8.94
C PRO A 273 -18.41 -0.91 -9.47
N ASN A 274 -19.06 -1.52 -10.47
CA ASN A 274 -18.53 -2.74 -11.11
C ASN A 274 -17.19 -2.51 -11.78
N GLY A 275 -17.01 -1.37 -12.46
CA GLY A 275 -15.75 -0.97 -13.06
C GLY A 275 -14.66 -0.69 -12.00
N ALA A 276 -15.03 -0.09 -10.86
CA ALA A 276 -14.15 0.15 -9.74
C ALA A 276 -13.67 -1.18 -9.11
N ASN A 277 -14.61 -2.09 -8.82
CA ASN A 277 -14.29 -3.43 -8.28
C ASN A 277 -13.42 -4.24 -9.25
N ALA A 278 -13.74 -4.26 -10.54
CA ALA A 278 -12.91 -4.92 -11.53
C ALA A 278 -11.49 -4.34 -11.58
N SER A 279 -11.36 -3.01 -11.47
CA SER A 279 -10.07 -2.34 -11.47
C SER A 279 -9.23 -2.70 -10.25
N THR A 280 -9.80 -2.67 -9.04
CA THR A 280 -9.08 -3.02 -7.81
C THR A 280 -8.65 -4.48 -7.79
N LEU A 281 -9.50 -5.40 -8.26
CA LEU A 281 -9.17 -6.81 -8.40
C LEU A 281 -7.99 -7.02 -9.36
N ILE A 282 -8.02 -6.39 -10.53
CA ILE A 282 -6.94 -6.53 -11.53
C ILE A 282 -5.65 -5.90 -11.04
N TYR A 283 -5.70 -4.72 -10.38
CA TYR A 283 -4.53 -4.13 -9.74
C TYR A 283 -3.92 -5.08 -8.70
N SER A 284 -4.75 -5.75 -7.89
CA SER A 284 -4.30 -6.72 -6.89
C SER A 284 -3.48 -7.85 -7.54
N ILE A 285 -3.98 -8.43 -8.61
CA ILE A 285 -3.34 -9.53 -9.32
C ILE A 285 -2.05 -9.07 -10.01
N ILE A 286 -2.11 -7.96 -10.77
CA ILE A 286 -0.96 -7.43 -11.49
C ILE A 286 0.16 -7.00 -10.53
N GLN A 287 -0.16 -6.27 -9.48
CA GLN A 287 0.85 -5.79 -8.54
C GLN A 287 1.43 -6.95 -7.71
N SER A 288 0.63 -7.94 -7.33
CA SER A 288 1.15 -9.16 -6.70
C SER A 288 2.04 -9.95 -7.66
N ALA A 289 1.71 -10.03 -8.95
CA ALA A 289 2.57 -10.65 -9.96
C ALA A 289 3.93 -9.93 -10.08
N ILE A 290 3.93 -8.60 -10.12
CA ILE A 290 5.15 -7.79 -10.15
C ILE A 290 6.01 -8.03 -8.91
N LEU A 291 5.39 -8.10 -7.72
CA LEU A 291 6.10 -8.38 -6.47
C LEU A 291 6.77 -9.77 -6.46
N ASN A 292 6.19 -10.72 -7.20
CA ASN A 292 6.73 -12.07 -7.38
C ASN A 292 7.61 -12.20 -8.66
N ASN A 293 8.11 -11.06 -9.16
CA ASN A 293 9.03 -11.00 -10.30
C ASN A 293 8.45 -11.58 -11.61
N LEU A 294 7.13 -11.51 -11.80
CA LEU A 294 6.47 -11.91 -13.03
C LEU A 294 6.28 -10.74 -14.00
N ILE A 295 6.27 -11.03 -15.29
CA ILE A 295 5.92 -10.09 -16.36
C ILE A 295 4.40 -10.09 -16.49
N PRO A 296 3.68 -9.00 -16.11
CA PRO A 296 2.22 -9.00 -15.97
C PRO A 296 1.47 -9.51 -17.21
N GLN A 297 1.86 -9.05 -18.39
CA GLN A 297 1.19 -9.45 -19.61
C GLN A 297 1.33 -10.95 -19.89
N LYS A 298 2.53 -11.51 -19.69
CA LYS A 298 2.77 -12.95 -19.91
C LYS A 298 2.01 -13.79 -18.89
N TYR A 299 2.06 -13.37 -17.62
CA TYR A 299 1.31 -14.02 -16.56
C TYR A 299 -0.19 -14.02 -16.83
N LEU A 300 -0.79 -12.86 -17.14
CA LEU A 300 -2.21 -12.79 -17.47
C LEU A 300 -2.57 -13.61 -18.73
N THR A 301 -1.70 -13.67 -19.73
CA THR A 301 -1.93 -14.50 -20.93
C THR A 301 -1.95 -15.98 -20.53
N PHE A 302 -0.96 -16.45 -19.80
CA PHE A 302 -0.90 -17.81 -19.30
C PHE A 302 -2.14 -18.17 -18.46
N VAL A 303 -2.56 -17.29 -17.55
CA VAL A 303 -3.75 -17.50 -16.72
C VAL A 303 -5.01 -17.64 -17.57
N PHE A 304 -5.24 -16.75 -18.55
CA PHE A 304 -6.42 -16.84 -19.39
C PHE A 304 -6.40 -18.06 -20.31
N ASP A 305 -5.25 -18.44 -20.85
CA ASP A 305 -5.11 -19.62 -21.69
C ASP A 305 -5.40 -20.90 -20.88
N THR A 306 -4.91 -20.96 -19.63
CA THR A 306 -5.17 -22.08 -18.71
C THR A 306 -6.66 -22.18 -18.37
N ILE A 307 -7.32 -21.04 -18.02
CA ILE A 307 -8.77 -21.00 -17.76
C ILE A 307 -9.57 -21.46 -18.99
N GLN A 308 -9.18 -20.97 -20.16
CA GLN A 308 -9.85 -21.35 -21.42
C GLN A 308 -9.74 -22.84 -21.73
N SER A 309 -8.63 -23.46 -21.31
CA SER A 309 -8.39 -24.91 -21.46
C SER A 309 -9.05 -25.76 -20.34
N GLY A 310 -9.84 -25.14 -19.47
CA GLY A 310 -10.53 -25.83 -18.36
C GLY A 310 -9.69 -26.02 -17.09
N GLY A 311 -8.54 -25.35 -16.98
CA GLY A 311 -7.68 -25.40 -15.79
C GLY A 311 -8.27 -24.60 -14.61
N ASP A 312 -7.86 -24.95 -13.40
CA ASP A 312 -8.30 -24.28 -12.17
C ASP A 312 -7.54 -23.00 -11.91
N ALA A 313 -8.24 -21.87 -12.05
CA ALA A 313 -7.66 -20.55 -11.79
C ALA A 313 -7.14 -20.37 -10.35
N SER A 314 -7.73 -21.04 -9.37
CA SER A 314 -7.34 -20.90 -7.95
C SER A 314 -5.91 -21.34 -7.67
N LEU A 315 -5.34 -22.21 -8.51
CA LEU A 315 -3.97 -22.71 -8.41
C LEU A 315 -2.93 -21.72 -9.02
N LEU A 316 -3.38 -20.70 -9.74
CA LEU A 316 -2.51 -19.83 -10.53
C LEU A 316 -2.13 -18.54 -9.80
N VAL A 317 -1.95 -18.59 -8.47
CA VAL A 317 -1.40 -17.46 -7.70
C VAL A 317 0.01 -17.10 -8.18
N PRO A 318 0.45 -15.82 -8.03
CA PRO A 318 1.73 -15.37 -8.59
C PRO A 318 2.98 -16.13 -8.12
N TRP A 319 2.91 -16.85 -7.03
CA TRP A 319 4.01 -17.67 -6.47
C TRP A 319 3.83 -19.17 -6.71
N SER A 320 2.83 -19.56 -7.50
CA SER A 320 2.58 -20.98 -7.81
C SER A 320 3.71 -21.57 -8.66
N ASP A 321 4.03 -22.84 -8.40
CA ASP A 321 4.96 -23.62 -9.22
C ASP A 321 4.42 -23.92 -10.62
N GLU A 322 3.08 -23.78 -10.81
CA GLU A 322 2.43 -23.90 -12.11
C GLU A 322 2.80 -22.77 -13.09
N ILE A 323 3.34 -21.65 -12.58
CA ILE A 323 3.68 -20.50 -13.42
C ILE A 323 4.97 -20.75 -14.17
N PRO A 324 4.94 -20.79 -15.53
CA PRO A 324 6.11 -21.13 -16.32
C PRO A 324 7.22 -20.06 -16.22
N GLU A 325 8.47 -20.49 -16.37
CA GLU A 325 9.65 -19.62 -16.36
C GLU A 325 9.57 -18.48 -17.39
N SER A 326 8.85 -18.70 -18.51
CA SER A 326 8.61 -17.67 -19.53
C SER A 326 7.85 -16.46 -19.01
N CYS A 327 7.10 -16.61 -17.92
CA CYS A 327 6.38 -15.52 -17.24
C CYS A 327 7.26 -14.73 -16.27
N LYS A 328 8.40 -15.28 -15.86
CA LYS A 328 9.33 -14.63 -14.94
C LYS A 328 10.16 -13.55 -15.64
N ASN A 329 10.44 -12.48 -14.92
CA ASN A 329 11.37 -11.46 -15.38
C ASN A 329 12.79 -12.01 -15.25
N LYS A 330 13.52 -12.12 -16.36
CA LYS A 330 14.94 -12.47 -16.30
C LYS A 330 15.66 -11.32 -15.59
N LYS A 331 16.23 -11.55 -14.43
CA LYS A 331 17.12 -10.57 -13.79
C LYS A 331 18.22 -10.24 -14.80
N SER A 332 18.24 -8.97 -15.24
CA SER A 332 19.35 -8.41 -15.98
C SER A 332 20.59 -8.33 -15.08
#